data_dcba515e45a054da1fa7090825c5ac61
#
_entry.id   dcba515e45a054da1fa7090825c5ac61
#
_cell.length_a   1.000
_cell.length_b   1.000
_cell.length_c   1.000
_cell.angle_alpha   90.00
_cell.angle_beta   90.00
_cell.angle_gamma   90.00
#
_symmetry.space_group_name_H-M   'P 1'
#
loop_
_entity.id
_entity.type
_entity.pdbx_description
1 polymer ?
#
loop_
_entity_poly.entity_id
_entity_poly.type
_entity_poly.pdbx_seq_one_letter_code
_entity_poly.pdbx_strand_id
1 'polypeptide(L)'
;MFVPPIKSAFMSQTISDKVRWTTADLELLPDNGDRYEIIDGELFVTRSPHWGHQQTCGRFFSVLDIWSMSADLGRAAINPGLIFTDGDNVIPDVVWASNERLAILLDEAGHLTAAPELVVEVLSAGIDNERRDRDLKLRLYSVRGVQEYWIANWRLQQIEVYRREQASLRLVATLLRNDELTSPLLPGFSCSVAQIFA
;
A
#
# COMPACT_ATOMS: atom_id res chain seq x y z
N MET A 1 4.59 50.30 -39.80
CA MET A 1 4.87 49.55 -38.56
C MET A 1 4.12 48.21 -38.66
N PHE A 2 4.84 47.16 -39.02
CA PHE A 2 4.26 45.83 -39.33
C PHE A 2 4.37 44.96 -38.08
N VAL A 3 3.24 44.53 -37.53
CA VAL A 3 3.17 43.61 -36.40
C VAL A 3 3.02 42.18 -36.95
N PRO A 4 3.97 41.27 -36.68
CA PRO A 4 3.81 39.89 -37.17
C PRO A 4 2.77 39.12 -36.30
N PRO A 5 2.04 38.14 -36.88
CA PRO A 5 1.07 37.38 -36.18
C PRO A 5 1.70 36.38 -35.17
N ILE A 6 1.18 36.34 -33.96
CA ILE A 6 1.53 35.38 -32.92
C ILE A 6 1.07 34.00 -33.38
N LYS A 7 2.00 33.10 -33.67
CA LYS A 7 1.71 31.67 -33.87
C LYS A 7 1.37 31.06 -32.52
N SER A 8 0.08 30.77 -32.33
CA SER A 8 -0.40 29.89 -31.23
C SER A 8 0.17 28.49 -31.46
N ALA A 9 1.10 28.07 -30.63
CA ALA A 9 1.56 26.70 -30.57
C ALA A 9 0.49 25.86 -29.87
N PHE A 10 -0.35 25.18 -30.65
CA PHE A 10 -1.15 24.07 -30.11
C PHE A 10 -0.19 22.95 -29.70
N MET A 11 0.00 22.78 -28.41
CA MET A 11 0.59 21.57 -27.85
C MET A 11 -0.41 20.44 -28.11
N SER A 12 -0.11 19.60 -29.12
CA SER A 12 -0.77 18.32 -29.30
C SER A 12 -0.44 17.44 -28.08
N GLN A 13 -1.39 17.29 -27.18
CA GLN A 13 -1.34 16.21 -26.19
C GLN A 13 -1.50 14.91 -26.96
N THR A 14 -0.41 14.15 -27.11
CA THR A 14 -0.49 12.75 -27.49
C THR A 14 -1.23 12.02 -26.38
N ILE A 15 -2.51 11.77 -26.59
CA ILE A 15 -3.27 10.82 -25.78
C ILE A 15 -2.62 9.46 -26.06
N SER A 16 -1.91 8.94 -25.07
CA SER A 16 -1.42 7.57 -25.11
C SER A 16 -2.64 6.65 -25.07
N ASP A 17 -2.90 5.90 -26.13
CA ASP A 17 -3.92 4.84 -26.21
C ASP A 17 -3.54 3.61 -25.34
N LYS A 18 -3.02 3.82 -24.14
CA LYS A 18 -2.84 2.73 -23.18
C LYS A 18 -4.22 2.24 -22.74
N VAL A 19 -4.46 0.95 -22.87
CA VAL A 19 -5.63 0.29 -22.26
C VAL A 19 -5.61 0.61 -20.77
N ARG A 20 -6.71 1.17 -20.26
CA ARG A 20 -6.88 1.41 -18.82
C ARG A 20 -7.75 0.29 -18.25
N TRP A 21 -7.22 -0.39 -17.29
CA TRP A 21 -7.89 -1.45 -16.54
C TRP A 21 -8.81 -0.87 -15.48
N THR A 22 -9.93 -1.54 -15.24
CA THR A 22 -10.93 -1.18 -14.22
C THR A 22 -11.18 -2.36 -13.28
N THR A 23 -11.79 -2.10 -12.13
CA THR A 23 -12.17 -3.15 -11.18
C THR A 23 -13.04 -4.24 -11.83
N ALA A 24 -13.96 -3.85 -12.75
CA ALA A 24 -14.80 -4.81 -13.45
C ALA A 24 -13.99 -5.75 -14.38
N ASP A 25 -12.87 -5.29 -14.93
CA ASP A 25 -12.02 -6.12 -15.78
C ASP A 25 -11.34 -7.24 -14.98
N LEU A 26 -11.12 -7.05 -13.66
CA LEU A 26 -10.53 -8.08 -12.80
C LEU A 26 -11.40 -9.34 -12.70
N GLU A 27 -12.73 -9.19 -12.79
CA GLU A 27 -13.68 -10.32 -12.77
C GLU A 27 -13.54 -11.23 -14.00
N LEU A 28 -12.95 -10.71 -15.08
CA LEU A 28 -12.72 -11.46 -16.34
C LEU A 28 -11.38 -12.22 -16.32
N LEU A 29 -10.52 -11.96 -15.34
CA LEU A 29 -9.22 -12.60 -15.24
C LEU A 29 -9.36 -14.01 -14.62
N PRO A 30 -8.45 -14.94 -14.96
CA PRO A 30 -8.52 -16.31 -14.45
C PRO A 30 -8.26 -16.36 -12.93
N ASP A 31 -9.06 -17.16 -12.22
CA ASP A 31 -8.77 -17.52 -10.82
C ASP A 31 -7.74 -18.66 -10.80
N ASN A 32 -6.48 -18.28 -10.89
CA ASN A 32 -5.32 -19.18 -10.95
C ASN A 32 -4.38 -19.07 -9.75
N GLY A 33 -4.80 -18.31 -8.72
CA GLY A 33 -4.01 -18.02 -7.52
C GLY A 33 -3.00 -16.87 -7.70
N ASP A 34 -2.99 -16.20 -8.86
CA ASP A 34 -2.26 -14.95 -9.04
C ASP A 34 -3.03 -13.79 -8.37
N ARG A 35 -2.28 -12.79 -7.89
CA ARG A 35 -2.83 -11.56 -7.36
C ARG A 35 -2.86 -10.50 -8.47
N TYR A 36 -4.01 -9.93 -8.72
CA TYR A 36 -4.23 -8.88 -9.68
C TYR A 36 -4.49 -7.55 -8.96
N GLU A 37 -3.72 -6.51 -9.28
CA GLU A 37 -3.86 -5.18 -8.72
C GLU A 37 -3.93 -4.16 -9.86
N ILE A 38 -4.69 -3.08 -9.66
CA ILE A 38 -4.74 -1.95 -10.59
C ILE A 38 -4.26 -0.71 -9.87
N ILE A 39 -3.28 -0.01 -10.46
CA ILE A 39 -2.78 1.27 -9.96
C ILE A 39 -2.76 2.25 -11.14
N ASP A 40 -3.49 3.36 -11.02
CA ASP A 40 -3.65 4.38 -12.07
C ASP A 40 -4.09 3.75 -13.42
N GLY A 41 -4.96 2.72 -13.36
CA GLY A 41 -5.47 1.99 -14.53
C GLY A 41 -4.46 1.05 -15.20
N GLU A 42 -3.31 0.78 -14.60
CA GLU A 42 -2.32 -0.20 -15.06
C GLU A 42 -2.44 -1.49 -14.26
N LEU A 43 -2.53 -2.64 -14.95
CA LEU A 43 -2.65 -3.96 -14.32
C LEU A 43 -1.29 -4.49 -13.89
N PHE A 44 -1.21 -4.92 -12.64
CA PHE A 44 -0.07 -5.62 -12.05
C PHE A 44 -0.48 -7.04 -11.65
N VAL A 45 0.32 -8.01 -12.07
CA VAL A 45 0.09 -9.42 -11.76
C VAL A 45 1.24 -9.93 -10.90
N THR A 46 0.91 -10.44 -9.72
CA THR A 46 1.89 -11.01 -8.79
C THR A 46 1.59 -12.49 -8.57
N ARG A 47 2.58 -13.33 -8.83
CA ARG A 47 2.50 -14.78 -8.60
C ARG A 47 2.69 -15.12 -7.12
N SER A 48 2.51 -16.41 -6.80
CA SER A 48 2.70 -16.95 -5.45
C SER A 48 3.95 -16.39 -4.76
N PRO A 49 3.85 -15.80 -3.57
CA PRO A 49 4.96 -15.12 -2.90
C PRO A 49 5.95 -16.12 -2.29
N HIS A 50 7.18 -15.66 -2.06
CA HIS A 50 8.22 -16.43 -1.39
C HIS A 50 7.84 -16.70 0.09
N TRP A 51 8.27 -17.85 0.65
CA TRP A 51 8.04 -18.20 2.05
C TRP A 51 8.41 -17.09 3.04
N GLY A 52 9.63 -16.51 2.90
CA GLY A 52 10.10 -15.43 3.78
C GLY A 52 9.22 -14.16 3.71
N HIS A 53 8.67 -13.86 2.53
CA HIS A 53 7.67 -12.78 2.39
C HIS A 53 6.43 -13.09 3.23
N GLN A 54 5.84 -14.28 3.08
CA GLN A 54 4.63 -14.66 3.81
C GLN A 54 4.85 -14.76 5.32
N GLN A 55 6.02 -15.25 5.76
CA GLN A 55 6.38 -15.24 7.18
C GLN A 55 6.40 -13.80 7.73
N THR A 56 6.99 -12.88 6.99
CA THR A 56 7.07 -11.47 7.40
C THR A 56 5.67 -10.83 7.47
N CYS A 57 4.79 -11.08 6.48
CA CYS A 57 3.39 -10.63 6.52
C CYS A 57 2.66 -11.17 7.75
N GLY A 58 2.80 -12.48 8.01
CA GLY A 58 2.20 -13.13 9.19
C GLY A 58 2.71 -12.55 10.52
N ARG A 59 4.00 -12.19 10.60
CA ARG A 59 4.58 -11.56 11.80
C ARG A 59 4.04 -10.15 12.01
N PHE A 60 3.98 -9.33 10.97
CA PHE A 60 3.35 -8.01 11.07
C PHE A 60 1.90 -8.11 11.53
N PHE A 61 1.12 -8.97 10.87
CA PHE A 61 -0.25 -9.19 11.30
C PHE A 61 -0.33 -9.59 12.77
N SER A 62 0.46 -10.58 13.20
CA SER A 62 0.41 -11.09 14.57
C SER A 62 0.70 -10.03 15.62
N VAL A 63 1.74 -9.19 15.44
CA VAL A 63 2.09 -8.16 16.42
C VAL A 63 1.05 -7.04 16.45
N LEU A 64 0.49 -6.67 15.30
CA LEU A 64 -0.57 -5.67 15.21
C LEU A 64 -1.89 -6.20 15.80
N ASP A 65 -2.24 -7.45 15.53
CA ASP A 65 -3.48 -8.07 16.00
C ASP A 65 -3.46 -8.30 17.52
N ILE A 66 -2.35 -8.82 18.06
CA ILE A 66 -2.17 -9.00 19.51
C ILE A 66 -2.29 -7.66 20.24
N TRP A 67 -1.65 -6.61 19.72
CA TRP A 67 -1.77 -5.27 20.28
C TRP A 67 -3.21 -4.76 20.17
N SER A 68 -3.86 -4.92 19.01
CA SER A 68 -5.23 -4.47 18.76
C SER A 68 -6.24 -5.13 19.69
N MET A 69 -6.09 -6.43 19.97
CA MET A 69 -6.95 -7.16 20.92
C MET A 69 -6.89 -6.60 22.34
N SER A 70 -5.74 -6.08 22.76
CA SER A 70 -5.56 -5.49 24.09
C SER A 70 -5.95 -4.01 24.16
N ALA A 71 -5.74 -3.28 23.05
CA ALA A 71 -6.03 -1.84 22.97
C ALA A 71 -7.49 -1.54 22.64
N ASP A 72 -8.18 -2.46 21.94
CA ASP A 72 -9.56 -2.33 21.41
C ASP A 72 -9.79 -1.06 20.58
N LEU A 73 -8.74 -0.61 19.88
CA LEU A 73 -8.77 0.61 19.07
C LEU A 73 -9.03 0.37 17.58
N GLY A 74 -8.84 -0.86 17.11
CA GLY A 74 -8.94 -1.18 15.69
C GLY A 74 -8.61 -2.64 15.42
N ARG A 75 -8.43 -2.99 14.15
CA ARG A 75 -8.13 -4.35 13.70
C ARG A 75 -7.08 -4.36 12.61
N ALA A 76 -6.27 -5.42 12.61
CA ALA A 76 -5.38 -5.74 11.51
C ALA A 76 -6.06 -6.73 10.54
N ALA A 77 -5.65 -6.70 9.27
CA ALA A 77 -6.06 -7.67 8.27
C ALA A 77 -4.91 -7.99 7.32
N ILE A 78 -4.88 -9.25 6.83
CA ILE A 78 -3.93 -9.71 5.81
C ILE A 78 -4.62 -9.71 4.44
N ASN A 79 -3.96 -9.14 3.43
CA ASN A 79 -4.41 -9.12 2.04
C ASN A 79 -5.87 -8.66 1.86
N PRO A 80 -6.35 -7.62 2.53
CA PRO A 80 -7.70 -7.12 2.28
C PRO A 80 -7.79 -6.48 0.90
N GLY A 81 -8.94 -6.60 0.24
CA GLY A 81 -9.23 -5.79 -0.94
C GLY A 81 -9.34 -4.31 -0.54
N LEU A 82 -8.65 -3.44 -1.27
CA LEU A 82 -8.65 -1.99 -1.06
C LEU A 82 -8.95 -1.30 -2.38
N ILE A 83 -10.18 -0.85 -2.54
CA ILE A 83 -10.73 -0.29 -3.79
C ILE A 83 -10.95 1.21 -3.60
N PHE A 84 -10.03 2.02 -4.09
CA PHE A 84 -10.17 3.47 -4.02
C PHE A 84 -11.03 4.05 -5.14
N THR A 85 -10.89 3.49 -6.34
CA THR A 85 -11.63 3.83 -7.57
C THR A 85 -11.57 2.65 -8.53
N ASP A 86 -12.28 2.72 -9.64
CA ASP A 86 -12.19 1.70 -10.71
C ASP A 86 -10.76 1.50 -11.24
N GLY A 87 -9.94 2.55 -11.24
CA GLY A 87 -8.56 2.50 -11.70
C GLY A 87 -7.53 2.30 -10.60
N ASP A 88 -7.94 2.14 -9.33
CA ASP A 88 -7.06 1.91 -8.18
C ASP A 88 -7.69 0.85 -7.27
N ASN A 89 -7.35 -0.40 -7.52
CA ASN A 89 -7.78 -1.58 -6.78
C ASN A 89 -6.55 -2.41 -6.41
N VAL A 90 -6.19 -2.42 -5.14
CA VAL A 90 -4.96 -3.04 -4.63
C VAL A 90 -5.24 -4.00 -3.49
N ILE A 91 -4.29 -4.88 -3.24
CA ILE A 91 -4.35 -5.87 -2.16
C ILE A 91 -3.07 -5.71 -1.32
N PRO A 92 -3.04 -4.78 -0.35
CA PRO A 92 -1.88 -4.61 0.52
C PRO A 92 -1.61 -5.85 1.37
N ASP A 93 -0.35 -6.11 1.70
CA ASP A 93 0.03 -7.31 2.44
C ASP A 93 -0.56 -7.33 3.86
N VAL A 94 -0.48 -6.22 4.59
CA VAL A 94 -1.13 -6.04 5.89
C VAL A 94 -1.66 -4.62 6.01
N VAL A 95 -2.84 -4.46 6.61
CA VAL A 95 -3.37 -3.16 7.01
C VAL A 95 -3.75 -3.16 8.47
N TRP A 96 -3.80 -1.98 9.05
CA TRP A 96 -4.51 -1.73 10.29
C TRP A 96 -5.44 -0.53 10.12
N ALA A 97 -6.67 -0.68 10.62
CA ALA A 97 -7.64 0.41 10.63
C ALA A 97 -8.36 0.47 11.97
N SER A 98 -8.66 1.70 12.42
CA SER A 98 -9.41 1.94 13.64
C SER A 98 -10.85 1.40 13.54
N ASN A 99 -11.46 1.09 14.68
CA ASN A 99 -12.86 0.65 14.74
C ASN A 99 -13.79 1.69 14.12
N GLU A 100 -13.55 2.98 14.37
CA GLU A 100 -14.32 4.09 13.80
C GLU A 100 -14.24 4.08 12.27
N ARG A 101 -13.04 3.87 11.74
CA ARG A 101 -12.81 3.85 10.31
C ARG A 101 -13.41 2.62 9.65
N LEU A 102 -13.23 1.45 10.24
CA LEU A 102 -13.81 0.19 9.72
C LEU A 102 -15.35 0.27 9.63
N ALA A 103 -16.01 0.95 10.57
CA ALA A 103 -17.46 1.12 10.55
C ALA A 103 -18.00 1.85 9.31
N ILE A 104 -17.15 2.62 8.62
CA ILE A 104 -17.53 3.42 7.44
C ILE A 104 -16.82 3.02 6.14
N LEU A 105 -15.74 2.24 6.22
CA LEU A 105 -14.94 1.90 5.04
C LEU A 105 -15.30 0.56 4.41
N LEU A 106 -15.87 -0.37 5.18
CA LEU A 106 -16.19 -1.69 4.66
C LEU A 106 -17.47 -1.65 3.82
N ASP A 107 -17.39 -2.12 2.58
CA ASP A 107 -18.54 -2.36 1.74
C ASP A 107 -19.25 -3.69 2.12
N GLU A 108 -20.37 -3.98 1.46
CA GLU A 108 -21.14 -5.21 1.68
C GLU A 108 -20.35 -6.50 1.35
N ALA A 109 -19.35 -6.40 0.46
CA ALA A 109 -18.47 -7.51 0.08
C ALA A 109 -17.26 -7.67 1.02
N GLY A 110 -17.06 -6.71 1.96
CA GLY A 110 -15.97 -6.72 2.92
C GLY A 110 -14.67 -6.10 2.40
N HIS A 111 -14.72 -5.30 1.32
CA HIS A 111 -13.57 -4.54 0.84
C HIS A 111 -13.49 -3.18 1.54
N LEU A 112 -12.27 -2.69 1.70
CA LEU A 112 -12.04 -1.31 2.12
C LEU A 112 -12.26 -0.36 0.91
N THR A 113 -13.11 0.65 1.07
CA THR A 113 -13.45 1.62 0.02
C THR A 113 -12.68 2.94 0.12
N ALA A 114 -11.86 3.10 1.16
CA ALA A 114 -10.95 4.22 1.31
C ALA A 114 -9.75 3.83 2.18
N ALA A 115 -8.79 4.76 2.35
CA ALA A 115 -7.52 4.49 3.02
C ALA A 115 -7.67 4.04 4.48
N PRO A 116 -7.10 2.90 4.90
CA PRO A 116 -6.83 2.62 6.29
C PRO A 116 -5.79 3.61 6.85
N GLU A 117 -5.60 3.64 8.16
CA GLU A 117 -4.56 4.49 8.76
C GLU A 117 -3.16 3.96 8.45
N LEU A 118 -2.95 2.65 8.53
CA LEU A 118 -1.65 2.01 8.33
C LEU A 118 -1.73 0.96 7.22
N VAL A 119 -0.78 1.03 6.31
CA VAL A 119 -0.52 -0.01 5.29
C VAL A 119 0.91 -0.53 5.47
N VAL A 120 1.08 -1.84 5.36
CA VAL A 120 2.38 -2.53 5.33
C VAL A 120 2.51 -3.30 4.04
N GLU A 121 3.62 -3.12 3.34
CA GLU A 121 4.00 -3.92 2.17
C GLU A 121 5.34 -4.61 2.44
N VAL A 122 5.41 -5.88 2.10
CA VAL A 122 6.62 -6.68 2.21
C VAL A 122 7.20 -6.85 0.82
N LEU A 123 8.44 -6.41 0.60
CA LEU A 123 9.04 -6.39 -0.73
C LEU A 123 9.15 -7.80 -1.32
N SER A 124 8.59 -7.96 -2.50
CA SER A 124 8.81 -9.13 -3.34
C SER A 124 10.14 -9.03 -4.11
N ALA A 125 10.66 -10.18 -4.57
CA ALA A 125 11.87 -10.20 -5.38
C ALA A 125 11.66 -9.54 -6.75
N GLY A 126 12.67 -8.80 -7.20
CA GLY A 126 12.73 -8.16 -8.51
C GLY A 126 12.57 -6.65 -8.44
N ILE A 127 13.37 -5.98 -9.28
CA ILE A 127 13.45 -4.52 -9.29
C ILE A 127 12.11 -3.85 -9.60
N ASP A 128 11.30 -4.46 -10.46
CA ASP A 128 9.98 -3.94 -10.83
C ASP A 128 8.98 -4.03 -9.67
N ASN A 129 9.02 -5.12 -8.88
CA ASN A 129 8.20 -5.28 -7.68
C ASN A 129 8.59 -4.25 -6.61
N GLU A 130 9.90 -4.10 -6.35
CA GLU A 130 10.39 -3.11 -5.38
C GLU A 130 10.03 -1.68 -5.81
N ARG A 131 10.14 -1.36 -7.12
CA ARG A 131 9.74 -0.06 -7.66
C ARG A 131 8.24 0.17 -7.53
N ARG A 132 7.41 -0.87 -7.74
CA ARG A 132 5.96 -0.74 -7.52
C ARG A 132 5.64 -0.30 -6.10
N ASP A 133 6.23 -0.96 -5.10
CA ASP A 133 5.94 -0.66 -3.69
C ASP A 133 6.56 0.66 -3.24
N ARG A 134 7.79 0.98 -3.68
CA ARG A 134 8.51 2.20 -3.27
C ARG A 134 8.07 3.47 -4.01
N ASP A 135 7.58 3.35 -5.23
CA ASP A 135 7.20 4.51 -6.06
C ASP A 135 5.69 4.58 -6.28
N LEU A 136 5.09 3.54 -6.91
CA LEU A 136 3.70 3.60 -7.33
C LEU A 136 2.74 3.52 -6.15
N LYS A 137 2.89 2.53 -5.27
CA LYS A 137 2.05 2.39 -4.07
C LYS A 137 2.31 3.50 -3.07
N LEU A 138 3.56 3.94 -2.87
CA LEU A 138 3.86 5.10 -2.02
C LEU A 138 3.12 6.35 -2.50
N ARG A 139 3.11 6.61 -3.81
CA ARG A 139 2.36 7.73 -4.41
C ARG A 139 0.85 7.53 -4.24
N LEU A 140 0.33 6.34 -4.56
CA LEU A 140 -1.09 6.01 -4.40
C LEU A 140 -1.54 6.26 -2.96
N TYR A 141 -0.88 5.66 -1.98
CA TYR A 141 -1.22 5.78 -0.56
C TYR A 141 -1.06 7.22 -0.04
N SER A 142 -0.07 7.97 -0.57
CA SER A 142 0.06 9.41 -0.29
C SER A 142 -1.17 10.18 -0.74
N VAL A 143 -1.60 10.02 -2.00
CA VAL A 143 -2.76 10.73 -2.56
C VAL A 143 -4.07 10.30 -1.88
N ARG A 144 -4.22 9.02 -1.56
CA ARG A 144 -5.44 8.45 -0.98
C ARG A 144 -5.61 8.67 0.52
N GLY A 145 -4.59 9.16 1.23
CA GLY A 145 -4.75 9.60 2.62
C GLY A 145 -4.32 8.60 3.69
N VAL A 146 -3.56 7.55 3.34
CA VAL A 146 -2.91 6.68 4.33
C VAL A 146 -2.04 7.52 5.27
N GLN A 147 -2.07 7.23 6.57
CA GLN A 147 -1.34 8.01 7.59
C GLN A 147 0.08 7.51 7.82
N GLU A 148 0.26 6.19 7.86
CA GLU A 148 1.57 5.54 7.89
C GLU A 148 1.66 4.45 6.82
N TYR A 149 2.85 4.32 6.24
CA TYR A 149 3.18 3.27 5.28
C TYR A 149 4.51 2.66 5.65
N TRP A 150 4.53 1.35 5.89
CA TRP A 150 5.73 0.61 6.23
C TRP A 150 6.12 -0.30 5.07
N ILE A 151 7.37 -0.21 4.63
CA ILE A 151 7.94 -1.11 3.62
C ILE A 151 8.97 -2.01 4.28
N ALA A 152 8.72 -3.31 4.28
CA ALA A 152 9.59 -4.30 4.89
C ALA A 152 10.43 -5.04 3.86
N ASN A 153 11.74 -4.97 4.00
CA ASN A 153 12.68 -5.79 3.23
C ASN A 153 13.13 -6.98 4.07
N TRP A 154 12.48 -8.13 3.91
CA TRP A 154 12.76 -9.33 4.69
C TRP A 154 14.17 -9.93 4.42
N ARG A 155 14.79 -9.64 3.26
CA ARG A 155 16.14 -10.10 2.94
C ARG A 155 17.21 -9.28 3.65
N LEU A 156 17.00 -7.97 3.73
CA LEU A 156 17.89 -7.04 4.44
C LEU A 156 17.53 -6.89 5.93
N GLN A 157 16.38 -7.47 6.35
CA GLN A 157 15.84 -7.31 7.71
C GLN A 157 15.71 -5.85 8.12
N GLN A 158 15.08 -5.06 7.24
CA GLN A 158 14.97 -3.61 7.34
C GLN A 158 13.52 -3.19 7.12
N ILE A 159 13.08 -2.16 7.86
CA ILE A 159 11.75 -1.56 7.71
C ILE A 159 11.93 -0.07 7.43
N GLU A 160 11.37 0.40 6.32
CA GLU A 160 11.23 1.83 6.03
C GLU A 160 9.88 2.30 6.54
N VAL A 161 9.89 3.33 7.38
CA VAL A 161 8.68 3.92 7.97
C VAL A 161 8.42 5.26 7.31
N TYR A 162 7.30 5.36 6.62
CA TYR A 162 6.81 6.61 6.04
C TYR A 162 5.62 7.11 6.85
N ARG A 163 5.62 8.40 7.17
CA ARG A 163 4.52 9.08 7.86
C ARG A 163 3.97 10.21 7.03
N ARG A 164 2.69 10.50 7.22
CA ARG A 164 2.04 11.59 6.54
C ARG A 164 2.50 12.94 7.10
N GLU A 165 3.04 13.74 6.20
CA GLU A 165 3.32 15.15 6.42
C GLU A 165 2.54 15.93 5.37
N GLN A 166 1.50 16.67 5.82
CA GLN A 166 0.56 17.35 4.94
C GLN A 166 -0.13 16.37 3.95
N ALA A 167 0.14 16.50 2.66
CA ALA A 167 -0.49 15.71 1.59
C ALA A 167 0.35 14.52 1.10
N SER A 168 1.50 14.22 1.70
CA SER A 168 2.41 13.16 1.24
C SER A 168 2.96 12.32 2.38
N LEU A 169 3.30 11.07 2.07
CA LEU A 169 4.06 10.18 2.94
C LEU A 169 5.55 10.48 2.79
N ARG A 170 6.25 10.71 3.90
CA ARG A 170 7.67 11.00 3.97
C ARG A 170 8.40 9.94 4.76
N LEU A 171 9.58 9.53 4.29
CA LEU A 171 10.44 8.61 5.03
C LEU A 171 10.91 9.30 6.32
N VAL A 172 10.54 8.74 7.47
CA VAL A 172 10.91 9.27 8.79
C VAL A 172 11.93 8.39 9.51
N ALA A 173 12.00 7.10 9.15
CA ALA A 173 12.98 6.18 9.70
C ALA A 173 13.26 5.02 8.76
N THR A 174 14.49 4.49 8.85
CA THR A 174 14.88 3.20 8.32
C THR A 174 15.38 2.37 9.49
N LEU A 175 14.57 1.41 9.92
CA LEU A 175 14.82 0.59 11.09
C LEU A 175 15.55 -0.69 10.69
N LEU A 176 16.55 -1.04 11.47
CA LEU A 176 17.37 -2.25 11.31
C LEU A 176 17.04 -3.26 12.42
N ARG A 177 17.61 -4.45 12.34
CA ARG A 177 17.30 -5.60 13.21
C ARG A 177 17.23 -5.27 14.71
N ASN A 178 18.10 -4.39 15.21
CA ASN A 178 18.20 -4.07 16.65
C ASN A 178 17.34 -2.89 17.08
N ASP A 179 16.59 -2.30 16.16
CA ASP A 179 15.72 -1.16 16.44
C ASP A 179 14.32 -1.60 16.88
N GLU A 180 13.59 -0.66 17.48
CA GLU A 180 12.20 -0.82 17.88
C GLU A 180 11.29 -0.11 16.86
N LEU A 181 10.27 -0.83 16.37
CA LEU A 181 9.21 -0.29 15.56
C LEU A 181 8.08 0.22 16.46
N THR A 182 7.82 1.50 16.38
CA THR A 182 6.73 2.19 17.11
C THR A 182 5.93 3.07 16.16
N SER A 183 4.68 3.35 16.52
CA SER A 183 3.82 4.25 15.74
C SER A 183 3.02 5.18 16.63
N PRO A 184 2.94 6.49 16.31
CA PRO A 184 2.04 7.42 17.00
C PRO A 184 0.56 7.12 16.76
N LEU A 185 0.22 6.36 15.69
CA LEU A 185 -1.15 5.91 15.42
C LEU A 185 -1.59 4.79 16.38
N LEU A 186 -0.62 4.08 16.97
CA LEU A 186 -0.82 2.87 17.75
C LEU A 186 -0.28 3.10 19.18
N PRO A 187 -1.05 3.75 20.07
CA PRO A 187 -0.57 4.13 21.41
C PRO A 187 -0.09 2.92 22.22
N GLY A 188 1.18 2.96 22.67
CA GLY A 188 1.80 1.88 23.41
C GLY A 188 2.23 0.67 22.58
N PHE A 189 2.04 0.69 21.27
CA PHE A 189 2.59 -0.35 20.38
C PHE A 189 4.11 -0.21 20.30
N SER A 190 4.81 -1.31 20.52
CA SER A 190 6.24 -1.46 20.26
C SER A 190 6.54 -2.92 19.94
N CYS A 191 7.38 -3.15 18.94
CA CYS A 191 7.95 -4.46 18.68
C CYS A 191 9.37 -4.32 18.16
N SER A 192 10.25 -5.25 18.51
CA SER A 192 11.60 -5.23 17.93
C SER A 192 11.55 -5.66 16.47
N VAL A 193 12.35 -5.00 15.63
CA VAL A 193 12.48 -5.37 14.21
C VAL A 193 12.93 -6.82 14.06
N ALA A 194 13.75 -7.33 15.01
CA ALA A 194 14.17 -8.72 15.03
C ALA A 194 12.99 -9.72 15.13
N GLN A 195 11.89 -9.37 15.83
CA GLN A 195 10.69 -10.23 15.93
C GLN A 195 9.96 -10.38 14.61
N ILE A 196 9.99 -9.33 13.78
CA ILE A 196 9.33 -9.34 12.45
C ILE A 196 10.07 -10.26 11.48
N PHE A 197 11.40 -10.39 11.62
CA PHE A 197 12.23 -11.18 10.70
C PHE A 197 12.78 -12.48 11.33
N ALA A 198 12.22 -12.93 12.45
CA ALA A 198 12.63 -14.16 13.16
C ALA A 198 12.18 -15.44 12.44
#